data_b84411a1a9acca78aa20773c89fd78cf
#
_entry.id   b84411a1a9acca78aa20773c89fd78cf
#
_cell.length_a   1.000
_cell.length_b   1.000
_cell.length_c   1.000
_cell.angle_alpha   90.00
_cell.angle_beta   90.00
_cell.angle_gamma   90.00
#
_symmetry.space_group_name_H-M   'P 1'
#
loop_
_entity.id
_entity.type
_entity.pdbx_description
1 polymer ?
#
loop_
_entity_poly.entity_id
_entity_poly.type
_entity_poly.pdbx_seq_one_letter_code
_entity_poly.pdbx_strand_id
1 'polypeptide(L)'
;MAQTNLRLPEQNTVTLVGRLTRDPEVRFTTKGQAMCRFDLAVNRRYKDGTGNWTDDTSFIPVVVWGDAANRCGEKLKKGLPAHVEGRLQSRNWETKEGQKRTSIEVVARRVQFLSKADSADETGEASVAEKSSGAPAAAEAVDDEEIPF
;
A
#
# COMPACT_ATOMS: atom_id res chain seq x y z
N MET A 1 41.46 5.87 0.75
CA MET A 1 40.20 6.35 0.80
C MET A 1 39.90 7.02 2.06
N ALA A 2 39.37 8.15 1.98
CA ALA A 2 39.10 8.88 3.16
C ALA A 2 37.88 8.28 3.80
N GLN A 3 37.95 7.94 5.03
CA GLN A 3 36.85 7.45 5.65
C GLN A 3 36.20 8.53 6.40
N THR A 4 35.01 8.87 6.06
CA THR A 4 34.31 9.88 6.75
C THR A 4 33.63 9.20 7.88
N ASN A 5 33.79 9.66 9.06
CA ASN A 5 33.09 9.13 10.17
C ASN A 5 31.68 9.63 10.16
N LEU A 6 31.01 9.53 9.09
CA LEU A 6 29.67 10.02 8.97
C LEU A 6 28.70 8.97 9.47
N ARG A 7 27.94 9.30 10.48
CA ARG A 7 26.93 8.36 10.97
C ARG A 7 25.65 8.69 10.27
N LEU A 8 25.16 7.77 9.49
CA LEU A 8 23.92 7.98 8.78
C LEU A 8 22.75 7.51 9.63
N PRO A 9 21.67 8.24 9.63
CA PRO A 9 20.50 7.76 10.35
C PRO A 9 19.89 6.58 9.59
N GLU A 10 19.30 5.69 10.31
CA GLU A 10 18.63 4.57 9.67
C GLU A 10 17.26 5.06 9.27
N GLN A 11 17.08 5.40 8.05
CA GLN A 11 15.81 5.91 7.61
C GLN A 11 15.43 5.24 6.29
N ASN A 12 14.40 4.43 6.33
CA ASN A 12 13.95 3.73 5.14
C ASN A 12 12.47 3.46 5.36
N THR A 13 11.63 4.36 4.84
CA THR A 13 10.21 4.28 5.07
C THR A 13 9.47 4.47 3.76
N VAL A 14 8.50 3.61 3.51
CA VAL A 14 7.68 3.69 2.33
C VAL A 14 6.23 3.58 2.77
N THR A 15 5.38 4.44 2.26
CA THR A 15 3.96 4.39 2.55
C THR A 15 3.22 4.41 1.21
N LEU A 16 2.36 3.44 1.00
CA LEU A 16 1.66 3.29 -0.25
C LEU A 16 0.19 2.98 -0.02
N VAL A 17 -0.64 3.47 -0.92
CA VAL A 17 -2.04 3.10 -0.94
C VAL A 17 -2.34 2.67 -2.37
N GLY A 18 -2.93 1.51 -2.52
CA GLY A 18 -3.25 1.01 -3.85
C GLY A 18 -4.20 -0.16 -3.77
N ARG A 19 -4.36 -0.84 -4.89
CA ARG A 19 -5.25 -2.00 -4.96
C ARG A 19 -4.44 -3.23 -5.33
N LEU A 20 -4.82 -4.36 -4.79
CA LEU A 20 -4.13 -5.59 -5.12
C LEU A 20 -4.42 -5.97 -6.57
N THR A 21 -3.41 -6.39 -7.28
CA THR A 21 -3.59 -6.79 -8.67
C THR A 21 -4.02 -8.24 -8.79
N ARG A 22 -3.82 -9.02 -7.73
CA ARG A 22 -4.23 -10.41 -7.72
C ARG A 22 -4.36 -10.83 -6.27
N ASP A 23 -4.89 -12.00 -6.05
CA ASP A 23 -5.07 -12.50 -4.69
C ASP A 23 -3.71 -12.67 -4.03
N PRO A 24 -3.61 -12.39 -2.74
CA PRO A 24 -2.32 -12.55 -2.07
C PRO A 24 -1.96 -14.01 -1.93
N GLU A 25 -0.68 -14.28 -1.97
CA GLU A 25 -0.19 -15.63 -1.87
C GLU A 25 0.49 -15.81 -0.53
N VAL A 26 0.04 -16.77 0.26
CA VAL A 26 0.60 -17.02 1.58
C VAL A 26 1.44 -18.29 1.51
N ARG A 27 2.65 -18.21 2.02
CA ARG A 27 3.54 -19.35 2.09
C ARG A 27 4.16 -19.40 3.46
N PHE A 28 4.66 -20.57 3.81
CA PHE A 28 5.32 -20.74 5.09
C PHE A 28 6.77 -21.14 4.85
N THR A 29 7.68 -20.57 5.63
CA THR A 29 9.09 -20.91 5.49
C THR A 29 9.33 -22.24 6.17
N THR A 30 10.55 -22.76 6.00
CA THR A 30 10.88 -24.02 6.63
C THR A 30 10.84 -23.91 8.14
N LYS A 31 10.94 -22.71 8.68
CA LYS A 31 10.83 -22.53 10.10
C LYS A 31 9.39 -22.30 10.55
N GLY A 32 8.45 -22.39 9.64
CA GLY A 32 7.05 -22.21 9.99
C GLY A 32 6.55 -20.80 10.04
N GLN A 33 7.34 -19.86 9.58
CA GLN A 33 6.91 -18.47 9.61
C GLN A 33 6.09 -18.13 8.38
N ALA A 34 4.97 -17.47 8.57
CA ALA A 34 4.11 -17.12 7.46
C ALA A 34 4.67 -15.94 6.68
N MET A 35 4.49 -15.98 5.37
CA MET A 35 4.91 -14.90 4.49
C MET A 35 3.82 -14.71 3.46
N CYS A 36 3.39 -13.50 3.24
CA CYS A 36 2.37 -13.20 2.25
C CYS A 36 2.95 -12.24 1.22
N ARG A 37 2.72 -12.52 -0.05
CA ARG A 37 3.20 -11.67 -1.13
C ARG A 37 2.04 -11.23 -1.99
N PHE A 38 2.05 -9.99 -2.37
CA PHE A 38 1.07 -9.47 -3.31
C PHE A 38 1.65 -8.24 -4.00
N ASP A 39 1.05 -7.88 -5.12
CA ASP A 39 1.46 -6.70 -5.84
C ASP A 39 0.40 -5.63 -5.65
N LEU A 40 0.84 -4.42 -5.42
CA LEU A 40 -0.04 -3.31 -5.19
C LEU A 40 0.03 -2.37 -6.38
N ALA A 41 -1.11 -2.06 -6.95
CA ALA A 41 -1.17 -1.12 -8.06
C ALA A 41 -1.42 0.26 -7.47
N VAL A 42 -0.42 1.12 -7.58
CA VAL A 42 -0.47 2.46 -7.00
C VAL A 42 -0.64 3.44 -8.13
N ASN A 43 -1.72 4.18 -8.11
CA ASN A 43 -2.04 5.10 -9.18
C ASN A 43 -1.56 6.50 -8.89
N ARG A 44 -1.16 7.19 -9.91
CA ARG A 44 -0.74 8.57 -9.80
C ARG A 44 -1.35 9.33 -10.95
N ARG A 45 -1.83 10.49 -10.69
CA ARG A 45 -2.36 11.34 -11.72
C ARG A 45 -1.44 12.52 -11.89
N TYR A 46 -1.14 12.90 -13.10
CA TYR A 46 -0.27 14.03 -13.35
C TYR A 46 -0.66 14.71 -14.66
N LYS A 47 -0.18 15.91 -14.85
CA LYS A 47 -0.40 16.62 -16.09
C LYS A 47 0.78 16.37 -16.99
N ASP A 48 0.52 15.98 -18.22
CA ASP A 48 1.61 15.73 -19.15
C ASP A 48 2.04 17.05 -19.78
N GLY A 49 2.97 16.98 -20.71
CA GLY A 49 3.51 18.17 -21.33
C GLY A 49 2.51 18.96 -22.12
N THR A 50 1.41 18.36 -22.50
CA THR A 50 0.41 19.08 -23.27
C THR A 50 -0.71 19.64 -22.38
N GLY A 51 -0.59 19.49 -21.08
CA GLY A 51 -1.59 20.01 -20.19
C GLY A 51 -2.74 19.08 -19.90
N ASN A 52 -2.72 17.87 -20.40
CA ASN A 52 -3.79 16.92 -20.17
C ASN A 52 -3.50 16.08 -18.94
N TRP A 53 -4.55 15.73 -18.22
CA TRP A 53 -4.41 14.87 -17.06
C TRP A 53 -4.20 13.43 -17.52
N THR A 54 -3.21 12.79 -17.00
CA THR A 54 -2.83 11.44 -17.39
C THR A 54 -2.67 10.58 -16.15
N ASP A 55 -3.07 9.32 -16.25
CA ASP A 55 -2.92 8.40 -15.15
C ASP A 55 -1.73 7.50 -15.38
N ASP A 56 -1.04 7.19 -14.30
CA ASP A 56 0.10 6.31 -14.37
C ASP A 56 -0.01 5.35 -13.21
N THR A 57 0.28 4.09 -13.44
CA THR A 57 0.15 3.07 -12.40
C THR A 57 1.47 2.37 -12.20
N SER A 58 1.90 2.28 -10.94
CA SER A 58 3.10 1.54 -10.61
C SER A 58 2.70 0.27 -9.90
N PHE A 59 3.34 -0.83 -10.23
CA PHE A 59 3.06 -2.12 -9.61
C PHE A 59 4.19 -2.44 -8.66
N ILE A 60 3.90 -2.46 -7.39
CA ILE A 60 4.91 -2.58 -6.35
C ILE A 60 4.75 -3.91 -5.61
N PRO A 61 5.75 -4.76 -5.61
CA PRO A 61 5.64 -6.01 -4.86
C PRO A 61 5.77 -5.76 -3.37
N VAL A 62 4.92 -6.38 -2.60
CA VAL A 62 4.88 -6.21 -1.15
C VAL A 62 4.99 -7.57 -0.49
N VAL A 63 5.79 -7.64 0.56
CA VAL A 63 5.96 -8.85 1.32
C VAL A 63 5.60 -8.57 2.76
N VAL A 64 4.80 -9.44 3.36
CA VAL A 64 4.37 -9.29 4.75
C VAL A 64 4.76 -10.54 5.48
N TRP A 65 5.28 -10.40 6.69
CA TRP A 65 5.74 -11.54 7.48
C TRP A 65 4.91 -11.72 8.75
N GLY A 66 4.83 -12.94 9.24
CA GLY A 66 4.27 -13.24 10.55
C GLY A 66 2.77 -13.23 10.59
N ASP A 67 2.22 -12.85 11.72
CA ASP A 67 0.77 -12.84 11.89
C ASP A 67 0.09 -11.90 10.91
N ALA A 68 0.73 -10.83 10.58
CA ALA A 68 0.18 -9.91 9.61
C ALA A 68 0.03 -10.59 8.26
N ALA A 69 0.93 -11.51 7.92
CA ALA A 69 0.84 -12.22 6.66
C ALA A 69 -0.43 -13.08 6.63
N ASN A 70 -0.75 -13.72 7.73
CA ASN A 70 -1.95 -14.53 7.79
C ASN A 70 -3.19 -13.66 7.64
N ARG A 71 -3.22 -12.53 8.31
CA ARG A 71 -4.37 -11.65 8.19
C ARG A 71 -4.53 -11.13 6.76
N CYS A 72 -3.42 -10.83 6.10
CA CYS A 72 -3.51 -10.36 4.74
C CYS A 72 -4.05 -11.46 3.82
N GLY A 73 -3.62 -12.67 4.04
CA GLY A 73 -4.10 -13.75 3.21
C GLY A 73 -5.59 -14.03 3.39
N GLU A 74 -6.10 -13.75 4.58
CA GLU A 74 -7.50 -13.98 4.82
C GLU A 74 -8.39 -12.84 4.36
N LYS A 75 -7.93 -11.62 4.51
CA LYS A 75 -8.79 -10.47 4.29
C LYS A 75 -8.60 -9.77 2.96
N LEU A 76 -7.44 -9.89 2.36
CA LEU A 76 -7.19 -9.20 1.12
C LEU A 76 -7.54 -10.08 -0.07
N LYS A 77 -8.01 -9.46 -1.13
CA LYS A 77 -8.31 -10.16 -2.37
C LYS A 77 -8.02 -9.23 -3.52
N LYS A 78 -7.96 -9.79 -4.71
CA LYS A 78 -7.72 -9.01 -5.90
C LYS A 78 -8.67 -7.83 -5.96
N GLY A 79 -8.16 -6.68 -6.21
CA GLY A 79 -8.95 -5.47 -6.38
C GLY A 79 -9.25 -4.70 -5.12
N LEU A 80 -8.96 -5.27 -3.96
CA LEU A 80 -9.24 -4.55 -2.72
C LEU A 80 -8.15 -3.54 -2.42
N PRO A 81 -8.53 -2.42 -1.82
CA PRO A 81 -7.54 -1.42 -1.50
C PRO A 81 -6.84 -1.71 -0.19
N ALA A 82 -5.62 -1.31 -0.09
CA ALA A 82 -4.83 -1.51 1.12
C ALA A 82 -3.85 -0.36 1.30
N HIS A 83 -3.58 -0.05 2.54
CA HIS A 83 -2.58 0.94 2.91
C HIS A 83 -1.40 0.17 3.49
N VAL A 84 -0.23 0.33 2.92
CA VAL A 84 0.94 -0.43 3.31
C VAL A 84 2.03 0.53 3.77
N GLU A 85 2.61 0.24 4.90
CA GLU A 85 3.70 1.02 5.42
C GLU A 85 4.84 0.08 5.73
N GLY A 86 6.03 0.38 5.28
CA GLY A 86 7.16 -0.49 5.49
C GLY A 86 8.46 0.11 5.02
N ARG A 87 9.36 -0.72 4.56
CA ARG A 87 10.66 -0.29 4.09
C ARG A 87 10.97 -0.91 2.74
N LEU A 88 11.86 -0.30 2.02
CA LEU A 88 12.30 -0.86 0.76
C LEU A 88 13.40 -1.86 1.01
N GLN A 89 13.41 -2.90 0.23
CA GLN A 89 14.44 -3.90 0.32
C GLN A 89 14.77 -4.40 -1.07
N SER A 90 16.04 -4.52 -1.37
CA SER A 90 16.41 -5.11 -2.64
C SER A 90 16.67 -6.58 -2.42
N ARG A 91 16.32 -7.37 -3.40
CA ARG A 91 16.50 -8.79 -3.32
C ARG A 91 17.28 -9.23 -4.54
N ASN A 92 18.37 -9.91 -4.31
CA ASN A 92 19.20 -10.39 -5.39
C ASN A 92 18.99 -11.88 -5.54
N TRP A 93 18.90 -12.33 -6.77
CA TRP A 93 18.75 -13.76 -7.02
C TRP A 93 19.38 -14.08 -8.36
N GLU A 94 19.64 -15.35 -8.56
CA GLU A 94 20.28 -15.77 -9.76
C GLU A 94 19.36 -16.70 -10.52
N THR A 95 19.23 -16.50 -11.82
CA THR A 95 18.35 -17.34 -12.61
C THR A 95 19.07 -18.63 -12.92
N LYS A 96 18.34 -19.58 -13.46
CA LYS A 96 18.94 -20.85 -13.83
C LYS A 96 19.99 -20.67 -14.89
N GLU A 97 19.92 -19.59 -15.63
CA GLU A 97 20.90 -19.34 -16.66
C GLU A 97 22.12 -18.64 -16.14
N GLY A 98 22.19 -18.40 -14.84
CA GLY A 98 23.35 -17.74 -14.29
C GLY A 98 23.30 -16.23 -14.29
N GLN A 99 22.19 -15.65 -14.66
CA GLN A 99 22.07 -14.20 -14.69
C GLN A 99 21.68 -13.71 -13.32
N LYS A 100 22.37 -12.68 -12.86
CA LYS A 100 22.03 -12.09 -11.59
C LYS A 100 20.95 -11.05 -11.80
N ARG A 101 19.93 -11.13 -10.98
CA ARG A 101 18.82 -10.19 -11.08
C ARG A 101 18.55 -9.56 -9.75
N THR A 102 18.09 -8.33 -9.77
CA THR A 102 17.78 -7.59 -8.57
C THR A 102 16.37 -7.07 -8.68
N SER A 103 15.60 -7.26 -7.65
CA SER A 103 14.26 -6.68 -7.63
C SER A 103 14.12 -5.90 -6.34
N ILE A 104 13.26 -4.89 -6.37
CA ILE A 104 12.99 -4.08 -5.22
C ILE A 104 11.59 -4.38 -4.74
N GLU A 105 11.44 -4.59 -3.45
CA GLU A 105 10.13 -4.89 -2.91
C GLU A 105 9.96 -4.12 -1.61
N VAL A 106 8.73 -4.01 -1.16
CA VAL A 106 8.43 -3.34 0.09
C VAL A 106 8.16 -4.42 1.13
N VAL A 107 8.90 -4.38 2.23
CA VAL A 107 8.65 -5.29 3.32
C VAL A 107 7.74 -4.54 4.27
N ALA A 108 6.49 -4.98 4.37
CA ALA A 108 5.49 -4.25 5.11
C ALA A 108 5.65 -4.44 6.60
N ARG A 109 5.62 -3.33 7.32
CA ARG A 109 5.60 -3.36 8.76
C ARG A 109 4.16 -3.28 9.23
N ARG A 110 3.32 -2.63 8.44
CA ARG A 110 1.93 -2.45 8.81
C ARG A 110 1.08 -2.44 7.56
N VAL A 111 -0.01 -3.16 7.58
CA VAL A 111 -0.95 -3.17 6.46
C VAL A 111 -2.32 -2.85 7.04
N GLN A 112 -2.95 -1.82 6.48
CA GLN A 112 -4.29 -1.44 6.89
C GLN A 112 -5.24 -1.83 5.79
N PHE A 113 -6.29 -2.54 6.14
CA PHE A 113 -7.27 -2.95 5.15
C PHE A 113 -8.30 -1.83 5.02
N LEU A 114 -8.40 -1.28 3.83
CA LEU A 114 -9.36 -0.21 3.59
C LEU A 114 -10.62 -0.83 3.02
N SER A 115 -11.75 -0.43 3.53
CA SER A 115 -12.97 -1.01 3.05
C SER A 115 -13.68 -0.04 2.14
N LYS A 116 -14.60 -0.54 1.36
CA LYS A 116 -15.36 0.32 0.52
C LYS A 116 -16.34 1.07 1.38
N ALA A 117 -16.73 2.21 0.91
CA ALA A 117 -17.65 3.01 1.66
C ALA A 117 -18.93 2.26 2.00
N ASP A 118 -19.40 1.51 1.07
CA ASP A 118 -20.64 0.80 1.31
C ASP A 118 -20.43 -0.26 2.37
N SER A 119 -19.31 -0.86 2.43
CA SER A 119 -19.11 -1.85 3.40
C SER A 119 -19.04 -1.19 4.75
N ALA A 120 -18.49 -0.06 4.82
CA ALA A 120 -18.37 0.60 6.06
C ALA A 120 -19.73 0.91 6.59
N ASP A 121 -20.63 1.17 5.75
CA ASP A 121 -21.93 1.45 6.18
C ASP A 121 -22.49 0.37 7.00
N GLU A 122 -22.22 -0.79 6.65
CA GLU A 122 -22.82 -1.84 7.30
C GLU A 122 -22.42 -1.91 8.70
N THR A 123 -21.38 -1.42 9.07
CA THR A 123 -20.92 -1.64 10.35
C THR A 123 -21.49 -0.71 11.34
N GLY A 124 -22.53 -0.24 11.17
CA GLY A 124 -23.01 0.53 12.16
C GLY A 124 -22.50 1.88 12.21
N GLU A 125 -21.51 2.08 11.56
CA GLU A 125 -21.10 3.33 11.44
C GLU A 125 -22.11 4.09 10.86
N ALA A 126 -22.98 3.50 10.27
CA ALA A 126 -24.02 4.18 9.65
C ALA A 126 -24.60 5.08 10.68
N SER A 127 -24.72 4.60 11.82
CA SER A 127 -25.35 5.39 12.75
C SER A 127 -24.58 6.65 13.00
N VAL A 128 -23.38 6.52 12.98
CA VAL A 128 -22.63 7.66 13.18
C VAL A 128 -22.84 8.57 12.07
N ALA A 129 -22.96 8.02 10.99
CA ALA A 129 -23.10 8.82 9.85
C ALA A 129 -24.27 9.66 9.99
N GLU A 130 -25.30 9.12 10.48
CA GLU A 130 -26.38 9.88 10.44
C GLU A 130 -26.24 11.03 11.34
N LYS A 131 -25.50 10.88 12.29
CA LYS A 131 -25.32 11.93 13.02
C LYS A 131 -24.68 12.95 12.25
N SER A 132 -23.76 12.63 11.63
CA SER A 132 -23.06 13.60 10.91
C SER A 132 -23.94 14.25 9.96
N SER A 133 -24.91 13.63 9.68
CA SER A 133 -25.69 14.20 8.65
C SER A 133 -25.99 15.55 9.05
N GLY A 134 -26.07 15.73 10.20
CA GLY A 134 -26.44 16.99 10.45
C GLY A 134 -25.39 17.86 10.02
N ALA A 135 -24.37 17.54 10.18
CA ALA A 135 -23.43 18.39 9.85
C ALA A 135 -23.27 18.65 8.53
N PRO A 136 -23.54 18.08 7.95
CA PRO A 136 -23.21 18.17 6.75
C PRO A 136 -23.32 19.08 6.07
N ALA A 137 -23.71 18.87 6.02
CA ALA A 137 -23.98 19.62 5.30
C ALA A 137 -23.10 20.51 5.25
N ALA A 138 -23.01 20.73 6.02
CA ALA A 138 -22.26 21.66 6.01
C ALA A 138 -21.29 21.61 5.29
N ALA A 139 -21.04 20.97 5.44
CA ALA A 139 -20.00 20.93 4.85
C ALA A 139 -19.95 21.34 3.79
N GLU A 140 -20.52 21.36 3.74
CA GLU A 140 -20.48 21.63 2.84
C GLU A 140 -19.83 22.22 2.26
N ALA A 141 -19.77 21.83 2.20
CA ALA A 141 -19.40 22.29 1.44
C ALA A 141 -18.63 23.12 1.42
N VAL A 142 -18.63 23.26 1.66
CA VAL A 142 -18.09 24.09 1.72
C VAL A 142 -17.04 24.26 1.40
N ASP A 143 -16.72 24.07 1.68
CA ASP A 143 -15.72 24.31 1.55
C ASP A 143 -15.05 24.04 0.74
N ASP A 144 -15.15 23.40 0.60
CA ASP A 144 -14.55 22.96 -0.20
C ASP A 144 -14.12 23.73 -1.08
N GLU A 145 -14.54 24.19 -1.41
CA GLU A 145 -14.29 24.84 -2.34
C GLU A 145 -13.18 25.55 -2.20
N GLU A 146 -12.89 25.95 -1.32
CA GLU A 146 -11.88 26.64 -1.29
C GLU A 146 -10.73 26.03 -1.24
N ILE A 147 -10.64 24.95 -1.24
CA ILE A 147 -9.49 24.33 -1.25
C ILE A 147 -8.98 24.26 -2.46
N PRO A 148 -8.61 25.04 -3.02
CA PRO A 148 -8.18 25.01 -4.26
C PRO A 148 -6.91 24.54 -4.25
N PHE A 149 -6.27 24.00 -3.87
CA PHE A 149 -5.02 23.66 -4.13
C PHE A 149 -4.96 22.48 -4.63
#